data_47434c67d1320a07c273137483d26451
#
_entry.id   47434c67d1320a07c273137483d26451
#
_cell.length_a   1.000
_cell.length_b   1.000
_cell.length_c   1.000
_cell.angle_alpha   90.00
_cell.angle_beta   90.00
_cell.angle_gamma   90.00
#
_symmetry.space_group_name_H-M   'P 1'
#
loop_
_entity.id
_entity.type
_entity.pdbx_description
1 polymer ?
#
loop_
_entity_poly.entity_id
_entity_poly.type
_entity_poly.pdbx_seq_one_letter_code
_entity_poly.pdbx_strand_id
1 'polypeptide(L)'
;MALTIEKAKTANVAACTVFRQSHVGRLAAYPMMAMREGMIGLATADSGRSPKHVAPFGGREARLGTNPISIAVPSDLEAPFYLDMATSAVAAGKIQLAAARGEEIPTGWIVDSEGRQTTDPRQFRKGGALLPLGGTEGYKGSGLAAMVEVLCGLLTGLGFGVEPTGRHNDGCFMAVFNVAAFRPLKEFKKEVAEFARYLKATPPSEGSPGVFYPGEVEYIREQQRKVSGIDVEDATWQKLRVLAGEYKLATELDLA
;
A
#
# COMPACT_ATOMS: atom_id res chain seq x y z
N MET A 1 3.18 -12.15 -9.88
CA MET A 1 2.71 -11.25 -10.99
C MET A 1 3.19 -11.70 -12.36
N ALA A 2 4.49 -11.97 -12.62
CA ALA A 2 4.96 -12.39 -13.95
C ALA A 2 4.20 -13.60 -14.51
N LEU A 3 4.03 -14.66 -13.71
CA LEU A 3 3.25 -15.84 -14.12
C LEU A 3 1.78 -15.51 -14.43
N THR A 4 1.18 -14.56 -13.72
CA THR A 4 -0.20 -14.11 -13.95
C THR A 4 -0.31 -13.35 -15.27
N ILE A 5 0.70 -12.52 -15.58
CA ILE A 5 0.80 -11.80 -16.86
C ILE A 5 0.88 -12.80 -18.02
N GLU A 6 1.76 -13.79 -17.95
CA GLU A 6 1.89 -14.82 -19.00
C GLU A 6 0.57 -15.59 -19.24
N LYS A 7 -0.15 -15.91 -18.18
CA LYS A 7 -1.48 -16.53 -18.30
C LYS A 7 -2.50 -15.58 -18.94
N ALA A 8 -2.48 -14.28 -18.58
CA ALA A 8 -3.40 -13.31 -19.15
C ALA A 8 -3.14 -13.00 -20.63
N LYS A 9 -1.92 -13.18 -21.14
CA LYS A 9 -1.62 -13.07 -22.60
C LYS A 9 -2.46 -14.01 -23.44
N THR A 10 -2.82 -15.18 -22.91
CA THR A 10 -3.62 -16.18 -23.63
C THR A 10 -5.08 -16.22 -23.20
N ALA A 11 -5.34 -16.09 -21.90
CA ALA A 11 -6.68 -16.18 -21.31
C ALA A 11 -7.41 -14.83 -21.21
N ASN A 12 -6.75 -13.72 -21.55
CA ASN A 12 -7.21 -12.34 -21.44
C ASN A 12 -7.40 -11.83 -20.03
N VAL A 13 -7.83 -12.68 -19.09
CA VAL A 13 -7.94 -12.41 -17.65
C VAL A 13 -7.30 -13.57 -16.90
N ALA A 14 -6.45 -13.24 -15.93
CA ALA A 14 -5.86 -14.25 -15.05
C ALA A 14 -5.76 -13.72 -13.63
N ALA A 15 -5.87 -14.62 -12.66
CA ALA A 15 -5.64 -14.33 -11.26
C ALA A 15 -4.80 -15.42 -10.60
N CYS A 16 -4.12 -15.06 -9.52
CA CYS A 16 -3.40 -16.00 -8.66
C CYS A 16 -3.47 -15.57 -7.20
N THR A 17 -3.29 -16.52 -6.31
CA THR A 17 -3.02 -16.30 -4.91
C THR A 17 -1.57 -16.65 -4.61
N VAL A 18 -0.96 -15.93 -3.68
CA VAL A 18 0.36 -16.22 -3.12
C VAL A 18 0.20 -16.36 -1.62
N PHE A 19 0.82 -17.34 -1.02
CA PHE A 19 0.72 -17.62 0.40
C PHE A 19 2.02 -18.18 0.96
N ARG A 20 2.14 -18.23 2.27
CA ARG A 20 3.35 -18.64 2.99
C ARG A 20 4.54 -17.75 2.64
N GLN A 21 4.30 -16.47 2.59
CA GLN A 21 5.29 -15.43 2.34
C GLN A 21 5.45 -14.51 3.54
N SER A 22 6.39 -13.61 3.47
CA SER A 22 6.59 -12.49 4.37
C SER A 22 6.07 -11.19 3.74
N HIS A 23 6.44 -10.07 4.31
CA HIS A 23 6.08 -8.73 3.85
C HIS A 23 6.39 -8.52 2.36
N VAL A 24 5.39 -8.06 1.60
CA VAL A 24 5.47 -7.90 0.13
C VAL A 24 6.23 -6.65 -0.34
N GLY A 25 6.66 -5.79 0.58
CA GLY A 25 7.27 -4.51 0.23
C GLY A 25 6.24 -3.51 -0.31
N ARG A 26 6.61 -2.74 -1.33
CA ARG A 26 5.72 -1.81 -2.02
C ARG A 26 4.78 -2.59 -2.94
N LEU A 27 3.48 -2.56 -2.65
CA LEU A 27 2.52 -3.38 -3.39
C LEU A 27 2.40 -2.98 -4.86
N ALA A 28 2.49 -1.69 -5.19
CA ALA A 28 2.43 -1.18 -6.56
C ALA A 28 3.48 -1.80 -7.50
N ALA A 29 4.59 -2.30 -6.96
CA ALA A 29 5.64 -2.92 -7.78
C ALA A 29 5.09 -4.06 -8.66
N TYR A 30 4.09 -4.78 -8.17
CA TYR A 30 3.49 -5.92 -8.87
C TYR A 30 2.50 -5.50 -9.97
N PRO A 31 1.46 -4.67 -9.72
CA PRO A 31 0.56 -4.18 -10.77
C PRO A 31 1.29 -3.41 -11.87
N MET A 32 2.32 -2.65 -11.52
CA MET A 32 3.13 -1.93 -12.50
C MET A 32 3.87 -2.85 -13.49
N MET A 33 4.13 -4.12 -13.13
CA MET A 33 4.66 -5.09 -14.10
C MET A 33 3.65 -5.34 -15.23
N ALA A 34 2.37 -5.56 -14.88
CA ALA A 34 1.30 -5.75 -15.88
C ALA A 34 1.06 -4.50 -16.71
N MET A 35 1.10 -3.32 -16.07
CA MET A 35 0.96 -2.03 -16.75
C MET A 35 2.01 -1.84 -17.86
N ARG A 36 3.27 -2.21 -17.61
CA ARG A 36 4.36 -2.14 -18.61
C ARG A 36 4.14 -3.06 -19.80
N GLU A 37 3.38 -4.15 -19.63
CA GLU A 37 2.99 -5.08 -20.68
C GLU A 37 1.64 -4.69 -21.37
N GLY A 38 1.13 -3.49 -21.12
CA GLY A 38 -0.14 -3.02 -21.69
C GLY A 38 -1.39 -3.62 -21.05
N MET A 39 -1.29 -4.13 -19.84
CA MET A 39 -2.37 -4.77 -19.10
C MET A 39 -2.70 -4.01 -17.83
N ILE A 40 -3.94 -4.10 -17.36
CA ILE A 40 -4.30 -3.63 -16.02
C ILE A 40 -3.84 -4.68 -15.02
N GLY A 41 -3.08 -4.25 -14.01
CA GLY A 41 -2.70 -5.09 -12.88
C GLY A 41 -3.43 -4.69 -11.61
N LEU A 42 -3.81 -5.67 -10.81
CA LEU A 42 -4.35 -5.52 -9.46
C LEU A 42 -3.57 -6.40 -8.50
N ALA A 43 -3.27 -5.90 -7.33
CA ALA A 43 -2.73 -6.68 -6.22
C ALA A 43 -3.34 -6.22 -4.89
N THR A 44 -3.53 -7.18 -3.99
CA THR A 44 -3.90 -6.97 -2.60
C THR A 44 -3.03 -7.84 -1.71
N ALA A 45 -2.80 -7.42 -0.49
CA ALA A 45 -2.07 -8.21 0.51
C ALA A 45 -2.69 -7.98 1.88
N ASP A 46 -2.77 -9.03 2.68
CA ASP A 46 -3.11 -8.92 4.08
C ASP A 46 -1.86 -8.96 4.97
N SER A 47 -2.04 -8.83 6.27
CA SER A 47 -0.97 -9.02 7.26
C SER A 47 -0.85 -10.48 7.70
N GLY A 48 -1.48 -11.39 6.97
CA GLY A 48 -1.57 -12.79 7.36
C GLY A 48 -2.17 -12.95 8.76
N ARG A 49 -1.71 -13.95 9.47
CA ARG A 49 -2.11 -14.20 10.86
C ARG A 49 -1.19 -13.54 11.90
N SER A 50 -0.46 -12.51 11.49
CA SER A 50 0.36 -11.65 12.37
C SER A 50 -0.50 -10.78 13.26
N PRO A 51 0.09 -10.14 14.30
CA PRO A 51 -0.61 -9.16 15.10
C PRO A 51 -1.27 -8.08 14.26
N LYS A 52 -2.53 -7.82 14.55
CA LYS A 52 -3.36 -6.86 13.82
C LYS A 52 -3.14 -5.44 14.33
N HIS A 53 -3.42 -4.45 13.49
CA HIS A 53 -3.16 -3.05 13.79
C HIS A 53 -4.36 -2.14 13.58
N VAL A 54 -5.38 -2.57 12.84
CA VAL A 54 -6.54 -1.77 12.45
C VAL A 54 -7.80 -2.30 13.12
N ALA A 55 -8.54 -1.43 13.80
CA ALA A 55 -9.85 -1.75 14.32
C ALA A 55 -10.88 -1.78 13.17
N PRO A 56 -11.82 -2.71 13.13
CA PRO A 56 -12.97 -2.59 12.26
C PRO A 56 -13.80 -1.36 12.64
N PHE A 57 -14.59 -0.84 11.71
CA PHE A 57 -15.42 0.34 11.97
C PHE A 57 -16.34 0.12 13.18
N GLY A 58 -16.34 1.05 14.11
CA GLY A 58 -17.06 0.94 15.39
C GLY A 58 -16.39 0.08 16.45
N GLY A 59 -15.27 -0.57 16.12
CA GLY A 59 -14.49 -1.36 17.07
C GLY A 59 -13.41 -0.55 17.78
N ARG A 60 -12.97 -1.03 18.96
CA ARG A 60 -11.83 -0.47 19.70
C ARG A 60 -10.57 -1.33 19.65
N GLU A 61 -10.69 -2.58 19.26
CA GLU A 61 -9.60 -3.54 19.18
C GLU A 61 -9.19 -3.81 17.75
N ALA A 62 -7.90 -3.95 17.50
CA ALA A 62 -7.36 -4.31 16.20
C ALA A 62 -7.75 -5.75 15.81
N ARG A 63 -8.36 -5.91 14.64
CA ARG A 63 -8.79 -7.20 14.06
C ARG A 63 -8.31 -7.37 12.63
N LEU A 64 -7.87 -6.30 11.97
CA LEU A 64 -7.48 -6.24 10.59
C LEU A 64 -6.03 -5.74 10.46
N GLY A 65 -5.39 -6.05 9.35
CA GLY A 65 -4.16 -5.43 8.92
C GLY A 65 -4.40 -4.09 8.23
N THR A 66 -3.35 -3.48 7.71
CA THR A 66 -3.48 -2.30 6.84
C THR A 66 -4.03 -2.64 5.46
N ASN A 67 -4.04 -3.92 5.11
CA ASN A 67 -4.72 -4.57 3.99
C ASN A 67 -4.73 -3.72 2.72
N PRO A 68 -3.55 -3.48 2.11
CA PRO A 68 -3.41 -2.57 0.99
C PRO A 68 -4.04 -3.11 -0.29
N ILE A 69 -4.45 -2.16 -1.14
CA ILE A 69 -4.92 -2.40 -2.51
C ILE A 69 -4.06 -1.58 -3.46
N SER A 70 -3.62 -2.18 -4.54
CA SER A 70 -2.94 -1.48 -5.61
C SER A 70 -3.49 -1.88 -6.98
N ILE A 71 -3.69 -0.89 -7.84
CA ILE A 71 -4.16 -1.05 -9.22
C ILE A 71 -3.30 -0.14 -10.10
N ALA A 72 -2.76 -0.68 -11.19
CA ALA A 72 -2.02 0.10 -12.19
C ALA A 72 -2.62 -0.13 -13.58
N VAL A 73 -2.71 0.95 -14.34
CA VAL A 73 -3.31 0.92 -15.69
C VAL A 73 -2.33 1.51 -16.72
N PRO A 74 -2.25 0.94 -17.93
CA PRO A 74 -1.41 1.49 -18.99
C PRO A 74 -1.95 2.84 -19.46
N SER A 75 -1.04 3.79 -19.69
CA SER A 75 -1.36 5.15 -20.13
C SER A 75 -0.26 5.72 -21.02
N ASP A 76 -0.54 6.83 -21.73
CA ASP A 76 0.43 7.64 -22.45
C ASP A 76 0.88 8.87 -21.62
N LEU A 77 0.91 8.71 -20.30
CA LEU A 77 1.40 9.70 -19.35
C LEU A 77 2.88 9.44 -19.04
N GLU A 78 3.61 10.50 -18.73
CA GLU A 78 4.97 10.41 -18.22
C GLU A 78 4.99 9.77 -16.82
N ALA A 79 4.19 10.29 -15.89
CA ALA A 79 3.99 9.66 -14.59
C ALA A 79 2.97 8.52 -14.70
N PRO A 80 3.28 7.32 -14.21
CA PRO A 80 2.39 6.16 -14.32
C PRO A 80 1.08 6.38 -13.56
N PHE A 81 -0.03 5.94 -14.13
CA PHE A 81 -1.35 6.00 -13.49
C PHE A 81 -1.56 4.75 -12.64
N TYR A 82 -1.43 4.88 -11.34
CA TYR A 82 -1.65 3.77 -10.40
C TYR A 82 -2.11 4.23 -9.02
N LEU A 83 -2.93 3.41 -8.39
CA LEU A 83 -3.30 3.51 -6.98
C LEU A 83 -2.44 2.55 -6.17
N ASP A 84 -1.91 2.99 -5.03
CA ASP A 84 -1.30 2.13 -4.01
C ASP A 84 -1.63 2.70 -2.63
N MET A 85 -2.52 2.04 -1.92
CA MET A 85 -3.05 2.58 -0.67
C MET A 85 -3.33 1.48 0.36
N ALA A 86 -3.11 1.80 1.63
CA ALA A 86 -3.67 1.06 2.75
C ALA A 86 -5.19 1.30 2.84
N THR A 87 -5.93 0.36 3.40
CA THR A 87 -7.34 0.52 3.76
C THR A 87 -7.53 1.09 5.17
N SER A 88 -6.44 1.37 5.88
CA SER A 88 -6.40 2.15 7.12
C SER A 88 -6.28 3.65 6.84
N ALA A 89 -6.68 4.48 7.80
CA ALA A 89 -6.56 5.94 7.71
C ALA A 89 -5.11 6.39 7.48
N VAL A 90 -4.15 5.66 8.05
CA VAL A 90 -2.72 5.95 7.95
C VAL A 90 -1.90 4.67 8.06
N ALA A 91 -0.66 4.70 7.55
CA ALA A 91 0.30 3.61 7.76
C ALA A 91 0.86 3.64 9.20
N ALA A 92 1.00 2.46 9.82
CA ALA A 92 1.54 2.32 11.18
C ALA A 92 2.93 2.96 11.37
N GLY A 93 3.76 2.95 10.32
CA GLY A 93 5.08 3.59 10.34
C GLY A 93 5.04 5.10 10.61
N LYS A 94 4.00 5.81 10.13
CA LYS A 94 3.83 7.25 10.43
C LYS A 94 3.53 7.50 11.90
N ILE A 95 2.75 6.63 12.54
CA ILE A 95 2.47 6.72 13.98
C ILE A 95 3.75 6.49 14.79
N GLN A 96 4.54 5.49 14.40
CA GLN A 96 5.80 5.18 15.09
C GLN A 96 6.83 6.31 14.94
N LEU A 97 6.88 6.94 13.77
CA LEU A 97 7.76 8.07 13.51
C LEU A 97 7.36 9.30 14.36
N ALA A 98 6.07 9.65 14.39
CA ALA A 98 5.56 10.74 15.23
C ALA A 98 5.85 10.47 16.73
N ALA A 99 5.63 9.22 17.18
CA ALA A 99 5.96 8.84 18.55
C ALA A 99 7.46 8.98 18.88
N ALA A 100 8.34 8.61 17.93
CA ALA A 100 9.79 8.75 18.10
C ALA A 100 10.26 10.21 18.14
N ARG A 101 9.55 11.10 17.44
CA ARG A 101 9.82 12.54 17.40
C ARG A 101 9.12 13.32 18.53
N GLY A 102 8.24 12.69 19.30
CA GLY A 102 7.43 13.38 20.31
C GLY A 102 6.37 14.31 19.71
N GLU A 103 5.98 14.09 18.47
CA GLU A 103 4.99 14.88 17.72
C GLU A 103 3.59 14.33 17.95
N GLU A 104 2.56 15.19 17.95
CA GLU A 104 1.17 14.78 17.90
C GLU A 104 0.77 14.33 16.48
N ILE A 105 -0.26 13.51 16.40
CA ILE A 105 -0.84 13.05 15.13
C ILE A 105 -2.24 13.64 14.95
N PRO A 106 -2.75 13.76 13.70
CA PRO A 106 -4.11 14.18 13.45
C PRO A 106 -5.16 13.29 14.10
N THR A 107 -6.24 13.87 14.59
CA THR A 107 -7.45 13.16 15.00
C THR A 107 -7.97 12.30 13.84
N GLY A 108 -8.54 11.13 14.15
CA GLY A 108 -9.08 10.20 13.14
C GLY A 108 -8.07 9.20 12.61
N TRP A 109 -6.84 9.18 13.12
CA TRP A 109 -5.85 8.19 12.75
C TRP A 109 -5.87 6.95 13.63
N ILE A 110 -6.01 7.15 14.95
CA ILE A 110 -6.01 6.06 15.94
C ILE A 110 -7.07 6.26 17.03
N VAL A 111 -7.40 5.18 17.68
CA VAL A 111 -8.07 5.17 18.99
C VAL A 111 -7.14 4.63 20.06
N ASP A 112 -7.38 5.02 21.33
CA ASP A 112 -6.74 4.43 22.52
C ASP A 112 -7.35 3.05 22.87
N SER A 113 -6.89 2.42 23.92
CA SER A 113 -7.40 1.12 24.41
C SER A 113 -8.88 1.13 24.80
N GLU A 114 -9.43 2.31 25.09
CA GLU A 114 -10.84 2.50 25.43
C GLU A 114 -11.72 2.83 24.22
N GLY A 115 -11.11 2.93 23.00
CA GLY A 115 -11.81 3.26 21.77
C GLY A 115 -12.05 4.76 21.55
N ARG A 116 -11.41 5.63 22.32
CA ARG A 116 -11.52 7.09 22.16
C ARG A 116 -10.46 7.57 21.16
N GLN A 117 -10.85 8.45 20.26
CA GLN A 117 -9.90 9.08 19.34
C GLN A 117 -8.85 9.87 20.13
N THR A 118 -7.59 9.80 19.71
CA THR A 118 -6.48 10.46 20.40
C THR A 118 -5.46 11.02 19.39
N THR A 119 -4.79 12.12 19.76
CA THR A 119 -3.66 12.70 19.04
C THR A 119 -2.30 12.24 19.57
N ASP A 120 -2.28 11.48 20.68
CA ASP A 120 -1.05 10.92 21.26
C ASP A 120 -0.65 9.60 20.56
N PRO A 121 0.40 9.59 19.71
CA PRO A 121 0.82 8.40 18.97
C PRO A 121 1.29 7.26 19.89
N ARG A 122 1.68 7.55 21.14
CA ARG A 122 2.14 6.54 22.10
C ARG A 122 1.03 5.58 22.52
N GLN A 123 -0.24 6.00 22.40
CA GLN A 123 -1.41 5.16 22.69
C GLN A 123 -1.50 3.95 21.76
N PHE A 124 -0.99 4.04 20.53
CA PHE A 124 -0.94 2.92 19.59
C PHE A 124 -0.22 1.69 20.17
N ARG A 125 0.89 1.90 20.88
CA ARG A 125 1.64 0.80 21.53
C ARG A 125 1.05 0.37 22.90
N LYS A 126 0.08 1.13 23.42
CA LYS A 126 -0.59 0.88 24.70
C LYS A 126 -1.96 0.22 24.55
N GLY A 127 -2.15 -0.54 23.49
CA GLY A 127 -3.42 -1.23 23.17
C GLY A 127 -4.37 -0.45 22.27
N GLY A 128 -3.95 0.70 21.76
CA GLY A 128 -4.70 1.45 20.76
C GLY A 128 -4.65 0.78 19.38
N ALA A 129 -5.48 1.24 18.46
CA ALA A 129 -5.59 0.72 17.11
C ALA A 129 -5.72 1.83 16.07
N LEU A 130 -5.21 1.58 14.86
CA LEU A 130 -5.48 2.41 13.69
C LEU A 130 -6.97 2.38 13.36
N LEU A 131 -7.48 3.50 12.84
CA LEU A 131 -8.82 3.56 12.28
C LEU A 131 -8.81 3.18 10.78
N PRO A 132 -9.93 2.66 10.26
CA PRO A 132 -10.07 2.43 8.83
C PRO A 132 -10.14 3.75 8.05
N LEU A 133 -9.79 3.71 6.78
CA LEU A 133 -9.93 4.83 5.86
C LEU A 133 -11.40 5.28 5.77
N GLY A 134 -11.62 6.60 5.73
CA GLY A 134 -12.94 7.21 5.48
C GLY A 134 -13.48 8.09 6.61
N GLY A 135 -12.77 8.28 7.71
CA GLY A 135 -13.20 9.14 8.81
C GLY A 135 -14.56 8.72 9.36
N THR A 136 -15.57 9.61 9.33
CA THR A 136 -16.95 9.30 9.73
C THR A 136 -17.59 8.20 8.88
N GLU A 137 -17.13 8.01 7.65
CA GLU A 137 -17.53 6.98 6.71
C GLU A 137 -16.56 5.78 6.70
N GLY A 138 -15.84 5.57 7.79
CA GLY A 138 -14.80 4.54 7.94
C GLY A 138 -15.29 3.09 7.70
N TYR A 139 -16.60 2.85 7.71
CA TYR A 139 -17.16 1.55 7.30
C TYR A 139 -16.77 1.19 5.85
N LYS A 140 -16.52 2.17 4.97
CA LYS A 140 -16.05 1.94 3.59
C LYS A 140 -14.65 1.34 3.57
N GLY A 141 -13.71 1.94 4.31
CA GLY A 141 -12.35 1.41 4.46
C GLY A 141 -12.33 0.06 5.19
N SER A 142 -13.16 -0.10 6.22
CA SER A 142 -13.33 -1.37 6.94
C SER A 142 -13.87 -2.47 6.02
N GLY A 143 -14.83 -2.14 5.14
CA GLY A 143 -15.36 -3.06 4.14
C GLY A 143 -14.28 -3.49 3.13
N LEU A 144 -13.50 -2.54 2.61
CA LEU A 144 -12.37 -2.84 1.72
C LEU A 144 -11.35 -3.76 2.41
N ALA A 145 -10.97 -3.44 3.66
CA ALA A 145 -10.04 -4.26 4.44
C ALA A 145 -10.54 -5.69 4.63
N ALA A 146 -11.85 -5.86 4.90
CA ALA A 146 -12.46 -7.18 5.03
C ALA A 146 -12.42 -7.96 3.70
N MET A 147 -12.66 -7.31 2.55
CA MET A 147 -12.55 -7.97 1.24
C MET A 147 -11.10 -8.38 0.94
N VAL A 148 -10.12 -7.59 1.32
CA VAL A 148 -8.70 -7.99 1.22
C VAL A 148 -8.41 -9.21 2.08
N GLU A 149 -8.90 -9.26 3.33
CA GLU A 149 -8.75 -10.44 4.20
C GLU A 149 -9.39 -11.71 3.59
N VAL A 150 -10.56 -11.55 2.93
CA VAL A 150 -11.20 -12.67 2.19
C VAL A 150 -10.33 -13.17 1.05
N LEU A 151 -9.80 -12.27 0.22
CA LEU A 151 -9.00 -12.63 -0.96
C LEU A 151 -7.62 -13.17 -0.59
N CYS A 152 -6.98 -12.59 0.44
CA CYS A 152 -5.61 -12.89 0.80
C CYS A 152 -5.50 -13.95 1.91
N GLY A 153 -6.43 -13.95 2.86
CA GLY A 153 -6.45 -14.89 3.98
C GLY A 153 -7.32 -16.13 3.72
N LEU A 154 -8.62 -15.92 3.46
CA LEU A 154 -9.57 -17.03 3.35
C LEU A 154 -9.42 -17.79 2.03
N LEU A 155 -9.33 -17.10 0.90
CA LEU A 155 -9.20 -17.73 -0.41
C LEU A 155 -7.88 -18.51 -0.56
N THR A 156 -6.82 -18.08 0.13
CA THR A 156 -5.53 -18.77 0.14
C THR A 156 -5.49 -19.99 1.06
N GLY A 157 -6.51 -20.16 1.91
CA GLY A 157 -6.55 -21.19 2.95
C GLY A 157 -5.71 -20.88 4.20
N LEU A 158 -5.16 -19.66 4.31
CA LEU A 158 -4.41 -19.21 5.51
C LEU A 158 -5.33 -18.94 6.70
N GLY A 159 -6.59 -18.57 6.43
CA GLY A 159 -7.56 -18.22 7.47
C GLY A 159 -7.50 -16.73 7.84
N PHE A 160 -7.95 -16.39 9.04
CA PHE A 160 -8.04 -15.02 9.56
C PHE A 160 -7.61 -14.97 11.04
N GLY A 161 -7.56 -13.75 11.58
CA GLY A 161 -7.20 -13.54 12.98
C GLY A 161 -5.70 -13.62 13.23
N VAL A 162 -5.30 -14.02 14.44
CA VAL A 162 -3.90 -14.11 14.87
C VAL A 162 -3.49 -15.58 15.03
N GLU A 163 -2.32 -15.92 14.51
CA GLU A 163 -1.72 -17.24 14.70
C GLU A 163 -0.97 -17.26 16.04
N PRO A 164 -1.31 -18.16 16.96
CA PRO A 164 -0.71 -18.17 18.30
C PRO A 164 0.82 -18.36 18.32
N THR A 165 1.39 -18.99 17.31
CA THR A 165 2.85 -19.15 17.18
C THR A 165 3.56 -17.89 16.74
N GLY A 166 2.83 -16.84 16.33
CA GLY A 166 3.38 -15.57 15.85
C GLY A 166 4.11 -15.66 14.51
N ARG A 167 4.00 -16.78 13.79
CA ARG A 167 4.66 -16.94 12.51
C ARG A 167 4.00 -16.06 11.45
N HIS A 168 4.80 -15.23 10.79
CA HIS A 168 4.38 -14.51 9.61
C HIS A 168 3.98 -15.48 8.50
N ASN A 169 2.80 -15.28 7.94
CA ASN A 169 2.26 -16.10 6.88
C ASN A 169 1.27 -15.26 6.08
N ASP A 170 1.81 -14.26 5.38
CA ASP A 170 1.02 -13.29 4.65
C ASP A 170 0.46 -13.91 3.37
N GLY A 171 -0.74 -13.52 3.01
CA GLY A 171 -1.40 -13.86 1.76
C GLY A 171 -1.43 -12.68 0.79
N CYS A 172 -1.50 -12.98 -0.48
CA CYS A 172 -1.61 -12.00 -1.54
C CYS A 172 -2.55 -12.52 -2.63
N PHE A 173 -3.35 -11.64 -3.17
CA PHE A 173 -4.15 -11.90 -4.37
C PHE A 173 -3.71 -10.95 -5.47
N MET A 174 -3.52 -11.48 -6.68
CA MET A 174 -3.14 -10.72 -7.86
C MET A 174 -4.04 -11.06 -9.03
N ALA A 175 -4.40 -10.06 -9.82
CA ALA A 175 -5.16 -10.23 -11.05
C ALA A 175 -4.57 -9.35 -12.17
N VAL A 176 -4.72 -9.82 -13.41
CA VAL A 176 -4.26 -9.14 -14.62
C VAL A 176 -5.37 -9.21 -15.67
N PHE A 177 -5.62 -8.06 -16.32
CA PHE A 177 -6.62 -7.91 -17.39
C PHE A 177 -5.92 -7.41 -18.64
N ASN A 178 -5.96 -8.18 -19.72
CA ASN A 178 -5.41 -7.79 -20.99
C ASN A 178 -6.34 -6.75 -21.65
N VAL A 179 -5.90 -5.49 -21.70
CA VAL A 179 -6.71 -4.40 -22.25
C VAL A 179 -7.09 -4.67 -23.71
N ALA A 180 -6.20 -5.27 -24.50
CA ALA A 180 -6.44 -5.55 -25.91
C ALA A 180 -7.61 -6.53 -26.15
N ALA A 181 -8.00 -7.31 -25.15
CA ALA A 181 -9.17 -8.19 -25.22
C ALA A 181 -10.52 -7.44 -25.13
N PHE A 182 -10.49 -6.20 -24.63
CA PHE A 182 -11.71 -5.39 -24.43
C PHE A 182 -11.80 -4.24 -25.46
N ARG A 183 -10.65 -3.63 -25.79
CA ARG A 183 -10.56 -2.53 -26.74
C ARG A 183 -9.11 -2.30 -27.21
N PRO A 184 -8.89 -1.55 -28.31
CA PRO A 184 -7.55 -1.23 -28.78
C PRO A 184 -6.70 -0.55 -27.69
N LEU A 185 -5.55 -1.13 -27.36
CA LEU A 185 -4.67 -0.65 -26.30
C LEU A 185 -4.23 0.82 -26.50
N LYS A 186 -3.94 1.20 -27.75
CA LYS A 186 -3.52 2.59 -28.08
C LYS A 186 -4.60 3.61 -27.72
N GLU A 187 -5.85 3.31 -28.02
CA GLU A 187 -6.99 4.17 -27.70
C GLU A 187 -7.20 4.26 -26.18
N PHE A 188 -7.15 3.12 -25.52
CA PHE A 188 -7.27 3.07 -24.05
C PHE A 188 -6.21 3.93 -23.37
N LYS A 189 -4.93 3.79 -23.73
CA LYS A 189 -3.82 4.56 -23.16
C LYS A 189 -4.01 6.08 -23.36
N LYS A 190 -4.44 6.47 -24.56
CA LYS A 190 -4.75 7.87 -24.87
C LYS A 190 -5.86 8.41 -24.00
N GLU A 191 -6.97 7.67 -23.85
CA GLU A 191 -8.10 8.07 -23.02
C GLU A 191 -7.78 8.12 -21.52
N VAL A 192 -6.96 7.21 -21.01
CA VAL A 192 -6.46 7.32 -19.62
C VAL A 192 -5.66 8.62 -19.44
N ALA A 193 -4.84 9.00 -20.40
CA ALA A 193 -4.10 10.25 -20.34
C ALA A 193 -5.03 11.48 -20.47
N GLU A 194 -6.08 11.41 -21.26
CA GLU A 194 -7.11 12.44 -21.36
C GLU A 194 -7.90 12.57 -20.06
N PHE A 195 -8.25 11.43 -19.43
CA PHE A 195 -8.91 11.41 -18.12
C PHE A 195 -8.05 12.05 -17.03
N ALA A 196 -6.76 11.73 -16.98
CA ALA A 196 -5.83 12.37 -16.04
C ALA A 196 -5.78 13.89 -16.22
N ARG A 197 -5.72 14.38 -17.48
CA ARG A 197 -5.76 15.82 -17.78
C ARG A 197 -7.09 16.45 -17.38
N TYR A 198 -8.21 15.75 -17.61
CA TYR A 198 -9.54 16.20 -17.18
C TYR A 198 -9.60 16.40 -15.66
N LEU A 199 -9.10 15.45 -14.87
CA LEU A 199 -9.03 15.59 -13.42
C LEU A 199 -8.18 16.80 -13.01
N LYS A 200 -7.01 16.98 -13.63
CA LYS A 200 -6.07 18.07 -13.32
C LYS A 200 -6.58 19.45 -13.73
N ALA A 201 -7.48 19.53 -14.70
CA ALA A 201 -8.11 20.78 -15.11
C ALA A 201 -9.11 21.35 -14.08
N THR A 202 -9.45 20.55 -13.04
CA THR A 202 -10.30 21.04 -11.94
C THR A 202 -9.58 22.15 -11.18
N PRO A 203 -10.23 23.31 -10.94
CA PRO A 203 -9.66 24.35 -10.10
C PRO A 203 -9.30 23.82 -8.71
N PRO A 204 -8.08 24.05 -8.21
CA PRO A 204 -7.70 23.59 -6.89
C PRO A 204 -8.49 24.33 -5.80
N SER A 205 -8.81 23.64 -4.70
CA SER A 205 -9.36 24.27 -3.51
C SER A 205 -8.33 25.18 -2.84
N GLU A 206 -8.79 26.13 -2.06
CA GLU A 206 -7.94 27.05 -1.30
C GLU A 206 -6.91 26.28 -0.45
N GLY A 207 -5.63 26.68 -0.53
CA GLY A 207 -4.53 26.04 0.18
C GLY A 207 -4.04 24.72 -0.44
N SER A 208 -4.68 24.21 -1.51
CA SER A 208 -4.20 23.03 -2.21
C SER A 208 -3.03 23.37 -3.15
N PRO A 209 -1.97 22.54 -3.19
CA PRO A 209 -0.87 22.73 -4.15
C PRO A 209 -1.26 22.36 -5.60
N GLY A 210 -2.46 21.83 -5.83
CA GLY A 210 -2.97 21.43 -7.13
C GLY A 210 -3.82 20.16 -7.06
N VAL A 211 -4.31 19.73 -8.23
CA VAL A 211 -5.06 18.47 -8.37
C VAL A 211 -4.13 17.45 -9.03
N PHE A 212 -4.02 16.27 -8.42
CA PHE A 212 -3.15 15.18 -8.86
C PHE A 212 -3.98 13.95 -9.19
N TYR A 213 -3.56 13.20 -10.21
CA TYR A 213 -4.10 11.87 -10.47
C TYR A 213 -3.32 10.81 -9.70
N PRO A 214 -3.86 9.60 -9.50
CA PRO A 214 -3.19 8.53 -8.76
C PRO A 214 -1.84 8.15 -9.36
N GLY A 215 -0.77 8.16 -8.54
CA GLY A 215 0.60 7.88 -8.94
C GLY A 215 1.44 9.12 -9.27
N GLU A 216 0.83 10.28 -9.52
CA GLU A 216 1.56 11.49 -9.89
C GLU A 216 2.36 12.07 -8.71
N VAL A 217 1.80 12.08 -7.51
CA VAL A 217 2.49 12.57 -6.29
C VAL A 217 3.74 11.72 -6.02
N GLU A 218 3.62 10.41 -6.14
CA GLU A 218 4.73 9.47 -5.96
C GLU A 218 5.82 9.69 -7.02
N TYR A 219 5.41 9.90 -8.26
CA TYR A 219 6.35 10.20 -9.35
C TYR A 219 7.12 11.50 -9.12
N ILE A 220 6.43 12.58 -8.75
CA ILE A 220 7.06 13.88 -8.43
C ILE A 220 8.10 13.69 -7.32
N ARG A 221 7.74 12.98 -6.24
CA ARG A 221 8.66 12.69 -5.13
C ARG A 221 9.84 11.82 -5.56
N GLU A 222 9.60 10.86 -6.43
CA GLU A 222 10.67 10.02 -7.00
C GLU A 222 11.68 10.88 -7.77
N GLN A 223 11.20 11.78 -8.66
CA GLN A 223 12.09 12.66 -9.42
C GLN A 223 12.89 13.59 -8.49
N GLN A 224 12.24 14.17 -7.48
CA GLN A 224 12.93 15.00 -6.48
C GLN A 224 14.03 14.21 -5.76
N ARG A 225 13.72 13.01 -5.28
CA ARG A 225 14.68 12.16 -4.55
C ARG A 225 15.83 11.61 -5.42
N LYS A 226 15.61 11.46 -6.71
CA LYS A 226 16.71 11.12 -7.65
C LYS A 226 17.77 12.21 -7.71
N VAL A 227 17.39 13.46 -7.46
CA VAL A 227 18.31 14.61 -7.45
C VAL A 227 18.86 14.88 -6.06
N SER A 228 18.00 14.92 -5.03
CA SER A 228 18.39 15.29 -3.66
C SER A 228 18.89 14.14 -2.81
N GLY A 229 18.68 12.89 -3.24
CA GLY A 229 18.91 11.71 -2.40
C GLY A 229 17.73 11.41 -1.48
N ILE A 230 17.91 10.43 -0.61
CA ILE A 230 16.93 10.00 0.39
C ILE A 230 17.55 10.19 1.76
N ASP A 231 16.92 11.01 2.60
CA ASP A 231 17.33 11.18 3.98
C ASP A 231 17.00 9.89 4.77
N VAL A 232 18.02 9.35 5.42
CA VAL A 232 17.91 8.21 6.32
C VAL A 232 18.26 8.67 7.72
N GLU A 233 17.37 8.46 8.68
CA GLU A 233 17.61 8.82 10.09
C GLU A 233 18.84 8.11 10.65
N ASP A 234 19.65 8.79 11.43
CA ASP A 234 20.93 8.29 11.97
C ASP A 234 20.77 6.93 12.66
N ALA A 235 19.74 6.76 13.47
CA ALA A 235 19.46 5.50 14.16
C ALA A 235 19.18 4.34 13.19
N THR A 236 18.55 4.60 12.05
CA THR A 236 18.29 3.62 11.00
C THR A 236 19.57 3.35 10.23
N TRP A 237 20.33 4.40 9.91
CA TRP A 237 21.62 4.30 9.22
C TRP A 237 22.61 3.44 9.99
N GLN A 238 22.75 3.65 11.31
CA GLN A 238 23.62 2.82 12.13
C GLN A 238 23.22 1.33 12.11
N LYS A 239 21.93 1.02 12.16
CA LYS A 239 21.46 -0.37 12.05
C LYS A 239 21.79 -0.99 10.70
N LEU A 240 21.65 -0.22 9.61
CA LEU A 240 22.03 -0.66 8.27
C LEU A 240 23.53 -0.93 8.15
N ARG A 241 24.38 -0.09 8.75
CA ARG A 241 25.83 -0.30 8.79
C ARG A 241 26.21 -1.59 9.52
N VAL A 242 25.60 -1.84 10.69
CA VAL A 242 25.83 -3.08 11.44
C VAL A 242 25.44 -4.29 10.60
N LEU A 243 24.26 -4.25 10.00
CA LEU A 243 23.74 -5.34 9.15
C LEU A 243 24.65 -5.57 7.91
N ALA A 244 25.08 -4.50 7.26
CA ALA A 244 26.01 -4.57 6.13
C ALA A 244 27.35 -5.21 6.52
N GLY A 245 27.83 -4.92 7.72
CA GLY A 245 29.02 -5.57 8.28
C GLY A 245 28.83 -7.06 8.50
N GLU A 246 27.71 -7.47 9.08
CA GLU A 246 27.36 -8.89 9.30
C GLU A 246 27.31 -9.68 7.98
N TYR A 247 26.78 -9.07 6.92
CA TYR A 247 26.70 -9.69 5.59
C TYR A 247 27.90 -9.43 4.70
N LYS A 248 28.96 -8.77 5.21
CA LYS A 248 30.20 -8.40 4.48
C LYS A 248 29.94 -7.53 3.24
N LEU A 249 28.94 -6.68 3.29
CA LEU A 249 28.53 -5.76 2.21
C LEU A 249 28.99 -4.31 2.46
N ALA A 250 29.69 -4.02 3.58
CA ALA A 250 30.02 -2.65 3.97
C ALA A 250 30.87 -1.92 2.91
N THR A 251 31.79 -2.62 2.26
CA THR A 251 32.66 -2.05 1.21
C THR A 251 31.91 -1.84 -0.11
N GLU A 252 31.01 -2.76 -0.48
CA GLU A 252 30.23 -2.67 -1.72
C GLU A 252 29.19 -1.55 -1.68
N LEU A 253 28.71 -1.22 -0.48
CA LEU A 253 27.68 -0.19 -0.26
C LEU A 253 28.29 1.17 0.13
N ASP A 254 29.63 1.32 0.11
CA ASP A 254 30.34 2.54 0.51
C ASP A 254 29.89 3.06 1.90
N LEU A 255 29.63 2.13 2.82
CA LEU A 255 29.15 2.38 4.18
C LEU A 255 30.31 2.40 5.21
N ALA A 256 31.54 2.42 4.72
CA ALA A 256 32.75 2.42 5.54
C ALA A 256 33.02 3.77 6.22
#